data_a012fc0df1807b497576a93c6c73c35d
#
_entry.id   a012fc0df1807b497576a93c6c73c35d
#
_cell.length_a   1.000
_cell.length_b   1.000
_cell.length_c   1.000
_cell.angle_alpha   90.00
_cell.angle_beta   90.00
_cell.angle_gamma   90.00
#
_symmetry.space_group_name_H-M   'P 1'
#
loop_
_entity.id
_entity.type
_entity.pdbx_description
1 polymer ?
#
loop_
_entity_poly.entity_id
_entity_poly.type
_entity_poly.pdbx_seq_one_letter_code
_entity_poly.pdbx_strand_id
1 'polypeptide(L)'
;GEIRCAKVYKDVTTRSFKQAVQYQEGRKVRNTRSARAMERGSKFGKQQQEHTWHTAEVDALGLLANTEVRVPETHGLFDGVLLMELITDADGYVAPRLADISMTSEEAIINHVTIIDFVKKMLCIGMVHGDLSEFNVLVDANGPVIIDLPQAVDASANNHAQEMLVRDVRNINNYCGQFAPELLNNRSAHEMWALYGQSQLYEDTPLIGIHPEDTHQADVGAVVSEIQSVLAEEAKRQQRLNESED
;
A
#
# COMPACT_ATOMS: atom_id res chain seq x y z
N GLY A 1 28.12 12.17 0.10
CA GLY A 1 27.20 11.62 1.10
C GLY A 1 25.89 11.26 0.41
N GLU A 2 25.22 10.23 0.85
CA GLU A 2 23.89 9.84 0.35
C GLU A 2 22.84 10.85 0.80
N ILE A 3 21.94 11.22 -0.12
CA ILE A 3 20.76 12.03 0.19
C ILE A 3 19.66 11.08 0.70
N ARG A 4 18.99 11.46 1.78
CA ARG A 4 17.95 10.66 2.43
C ARG A 4 16.70 11.51 2.69
N CYS A 5 15.55 10.87 2.81
CA CYS A 5 14.31 11.53 3.18
C CYS A 5 14.17 11.57 4.71
N ALA A 6 13.85 12.74 5.27
CA ALA A 6 13.53 12.92 6.68
C ALA A 6 12.04 13.27 6.81
N LYS A 7 11.24 12.33 7.34
CA LYS A 7 9.82 12.54 7.60
C LYS A 7 9.62 13.07 9.01
N VAL A 8 9.16 14.32 9.11
CA VAL A 8 8.81 14.97 10.38
C VAL A 8 7.30 14.91 10.55
N TYR A 9 6.84 14.30 11.63
CA TYR A 9 5.41 14.18 11.91
C TYR A 9 4.87 15.49 12.50
N LYS A 10 3.71 15.94 12.02
CA LYS A 10 3.00 17.10 12.57
C LYS A 10 2.31 16.71 13.87
N ASP A 11 2.29 17.63 14.84
CA ASP A 11 1.57 17.46 16.12
C ASP A 11 0.11 17.03 15.90
N VAL A 12 -0.37 16.07 16.70
CA VAL A 12 -1.73 15.48 16.65
C VAL A 12 -2.84 16.51 16.88
N THR A 13 -2.53 17.70 17.40
CA THR A 13 -3.51 18.76 17.71
C THR A 13 -4.30 19.24 16.48
N THR A 14 -3.84 18.92 15.26
CA THR A 14 -4.44 19.36 13.99
C THR A 14 -5.18 18.26 13.22
N ARG A 15 -5.21 17.00 13.70
CA ARG A 15 -5.87 15.88 13.00
C ARG A 15 -7.27 15.60 13.55
N SER A 16 -8.22 15.24 12.65
CA SER A 16 -9.61 14.93 13.01
C SER A 16 -9.71 13.68 13.88
N PHE A 17 -10.27 13.81 15.09
CA PHE A 17 -10.39 12.76 16.12
C PHE A 17 -11.26 11.56 15.71
N LYS A 18 -12.19 11.74 14.75
CA LYS A 18 -13.15 10.69 14.38
C LYS A 18 -12.54 9.52 13.62
N GLN A 19 -11.50 9.78 12.82
CA GLN A 19 -10.82 8.71 12.06
C GLN A 19 -9.80 7.94 12.94
N ALA A 20 -9.21 8.61 13.94
CA ALA A 20 -8.18 8.01 14.79
C ALA A 20 -8.65 6.75 15.56
N VAL A 21 -9.93 6.66 15.91
CA VAL A 21 -10.50 5.53 16.68
C VAL A 21 -10.47 4.23 15.85
N GLN A 22 -10.82 4.28 14.58
CA GLN A 22 -10.86 3.08 13.70
C GLN A 22 -9.47 2.48 13.47
N TYR A 23 -8.43 3.33 13.38
CA TYR A 23 -7.05 2.88 13.18
C TYR A 23 -6.35 2.41 14.47
N GLN A 24 -6.93 2.70 15.64
CA GLN A 24 -6.38 2.28 16.93
C GLN A 24 -6.88 0.88 17.35
N GLU A 25 -7.98 0.43 16.78
CA GLU A 25 -8.52 -0.88 17.08
C GLU A 25 -7.52 -1.98 16.66
N GLY A 26 -7.24 -2.91 17.57
CA GLY A 26 -6.28 -3.98 17.36
C GLY A 26 -4.81 -3.62 17.65
N ARG A 27 -4.44 -2.36 17.83
CA ARG A 27 -3.09 -1.97 18.24
C ARG A 27 -2.86 -2.31 19.71
N LYS A 28 -2.00 -3.30 20.00
CA LYS A 28 -1.65 -3.70 21.36
C LYS A 28 -0.85 -2.61 22.07
N VAL A 29 -1.49 -1.82 22.91
CA VAL A 29 -0.79 -0.95 23.86
C VAL A 29 -0.35 -1.83 25.05
N ARG A 30 0.95 -2.09 25.19
CA ARG A 30 1.52 -2.96 26.23
C ARG A 30 1.25 -2.50 27.68
N ASN A 31 0.77 -1.27 27.87
CA ASN A 31 0.54 -0.71 29.20
C ASN A 31 -0.88 -0.18 29.35
N THR A 32 -1.67 -0.79 30.24
CA THR A 32 -3.05 -0.40 30.57
C THR A 32 -3.19 1.05 31.04
N ARG A 33 -2.15 1.64 31.66
CA ARG A 33 -2.13 3.04 32.08
C ARG A 33 -2.05 3.98 30.88
N SER A 34 -1.21 3.64 29.88
CA SER A 34 -1.09 4.38 28.63
C SER A 34 -2.38 4.31 27.82
N ALA A 35 -3.01 3.13 27.71
CA ALA A 35 -4.29 2.95 27.04
C ALA A 35 -5.39 3.86 27.64
N ARG A 36 -5.55 3.86 28.97
CA ARG A 36 -6.53 4.74 29.66
C ARG A 36 -6.20 6.22 29.49
N ALA A 37 -4.92 6.60 29.43
CA ALA A 37 -4.53 8.01 29.22
C ALA A 37 -4.80 8.47 27.78
N MET A 38 -4.62 7.60 26.78
CA MET A 38 -4.95 7.84 25.37
C MET A 38 -6.46 8.01 25.21
N GLU A 39 -7.26 7.11 25.80
CA GLU A 39 -8.73 7.17 25.79
C GLU A 39 -9.28 8.45 26.39
N ARG A 40 -8.66 8.97 27.45
CA ARG A 40 -9.03 10.22 28.11
C ARG A 40 -8.54 11.49 27.39
N GLY A 41 -7.76 11.37 26.32
CA GLY A 41 -7.22 12.50 25.56
C GLY A 41 -6.29 13.42 26.35
N SER A 42 -5.69 12.94 27.45
CA SER A 42 -4.75 13.71 28.27
C SER A 42 -3.50 14.10 27.47
N LYS A 43 -2.77 15.14 27.88
CA LYS A 43 -1.50 15.54 27.24
C LYS A 43 -0.51 14.37 27.13
N PHE A 44 -0.40 13.58 28.19
CA PHE A 44 0.40 12.34 28.21
C PHE A 44 -0.18 11.29 27.24
N GLY A 45 -1.51 11.12 27.19
CA GLY A 45 -2.18 10.21 26.26
C GLY A 45 -1.93 10.59 24.79
N LYS A 46 -1.96 11.88 24.46
CA LYS A 46 -1.65 12.38 23.13
C LYS A 46 -0.20 12.08 22.72
N GLN A 47 0.76 12.34 23.59
CA GLN A 47 2.18 12.01 23.35
C GLN A 47 2.41 10.49 23.16
N GLN A 48 1.73 9.65 23.95
CA GLN A 48 1.79 8.19 23.79
C GLN A 48 1.16 7.76 22.47
N GLN A 49 0.09 8.40 22.04
CA GLN A 49 -0.56 8.15 20.77
C GLN A 49 0.37 8.52 19.59
N GLU A 50 1.03 9.67 19.64
CA GLU A 50 2.04 10.08 18.66
C GLU A 50 3.18 9.07 18.56
N HIS A 51 3.73 8.67 19.68
CA HIS A 51 4.82 7.68 19.70
C HIS A 51 4.38 6.34 19.10
N THR A 52 3.14 5.91 19.39
CA THR A 52 2.57 4.67 18.84
C THR A 52 2.37 4.77 17.31
N TRP A 53 2.06 5.95 16.78
CA TRP A 53 1.92 6.17 15.36
C TRP A 53 3.28 6.16 14.63
N HIS A 54 4.27 6.83 15.22
CA HIS A 54 5.63 6.84 14.66
C HIS A 54 6.25 5.44 14.61
N THR A 55 6.09 4.67 15.69
CA THR A 55 6.57 3.28 15.74
C THR A 55 5.78 2.37 14.79
N ALA A 56 4.48 2.59 14.62
CA ALA A 56 3.66 1.76 13.71
C ALA A 56 4.13 1.86 12.25
N GLU A 57 4.52 3.03 11.77
CA GLU A 57 5.05 3.18 10.41
C GLU A 57 6.42 2.50 10.27
N VAL A 58 7.31 2.68 11.24
CA VAL A 58 8.63 2.00 11.26
C VAL A 58 8.46 0.49 11.27
N ASP A 59 7.56 -0.02 12.12
CA ASP A 59 7.28 -1.45 12.24
C ASP A 59 6.69 -2.00 10.92
N ALA A 60 5.75 -1.27 10.29
CA ALA A 60 5.16 -1.65 9.01
C ALA A 60 6.21 -1.71 7.89
N LEU A 61 7.04 -0.66 7.74
CA LEU A 61 8.13 -0.63 6.77
C LEU A 61 9.14 -1.76 7.02
N GLY A 62 9.48 -2.03 8.30
CA GLY A 62 10.38 -3.12 8.67
C GLY A 62 9.82 -4.52 8.33
N LEU A 63 8.51 -4.73 8.44
CA LEU A 63 7.85 -5.96 8.03
C LEU A 63 7.88 -6.10 6.50
N LEU A 64 7.57 -5.04 5.77
CA LEU A 64 7.53 -5.03 4.30
C LEU A 64 8.91 -5.14 3.66
N ALA A 65 9.98 -4.68 4.32
CA ALA A 65 11.35 -4.83 3.83
C ALA A 65 11.79 -6.29 3.59
N ASN A 66 11.06 -7.27 4.17
CA ASN A 66 11.30 -8.71 3.95
C ASN A 66 10.34 -9.32 2.92
N THR A 67 9.60 -8.52 2.18
CA THR A 67 8.65 -8.95 1.15
C THR A 67 9.07 -8.35 -0.20
N GLU A 68 8.35 -8.71 -1.25
CA GLU A 68 8.52 -8.11 -2.58
C GLU A 68 7.72 -6.79 -2.75
N VAL A 69 7.09 -6.29 -1.69
CA VAL A 69 6.41 -4.99 -1.72
C VAL A 69 7.44 -3.89 -1.69
N ARG A 70 7.46 -3.04 -2.71
CA ARG A 70 8.39 -1.91 -2.76
C ARG A 70 7.94 -0.79 -1.83
N VAL A 71 8.76 -0.52 -0.84
CA VAL A 71 8.63 0.56 0.15
C VAL A 71 10.00 1.20 0.38
N PRO A 72 10.08 2.46 0.85
CA PRO A 72 11.37 3.07 1.19
C PRO A 72 12.11 2.28 2.28
N GLU A 73 13.40 2.06 2.12
CA GLU A 73 14.25 1.49 3.16
C GLU A 73 14.31 2.41 4.38
N THR A 74 14.12 1.85 5.57
CA THR A 74 14.21 2.62 6.83
C THR A 74 15.63 2.65 7.37
N HIS A 75 16.10 3.86 7.74
CA HIS A 75 17.41 4.06 8.37
C HIS A 75 17.32 4.36 9.86
N GLY A 76 16.11 4.46 10.41
CA GLY A 76 15.83 4.62 11.83
C GLY A 76 14.93 5.80 12.18
N LEU A 77 14.49 5.80 13.44
CA LEU A 77 13.68 6.87 14.03
C LEU A 77 14.54 7.61 15.05
N PHE A 78 14.81 8.91 14.82
CA PHE A 78 15.66 9.74 15.66
C PHE A 78 14.86 10.97 16.14
N ASP A 79 14.66 11.10 17.43
CA ASP A 79 13.92 12.22 18.04
C ASP A 79 12.58 12.53 17.38
N GLY A 80 11.83 11.49 16.98
CA GLY A 80 10.54 11.65 16.30
C GLY A 80 10.64 11.96 14.80
N VAL A 81 11.84 11.91 14.22
CA VAL A 81 12.07 12.04 12.77
C VAL A 81 12.40 10.67 12.19
N LEU A 82 11.58 10.19 11.26
CA LEU A 82 11.86 8.97 10.52
C LEU A 82 12.82 9.29 9.36
N LEU A 83 14.00 8.67 9.40
CA LEU A 83 14.96 8.72 8.32
C LEU A 83 14.82 7.50 7.44
N MET A 84 14.63 7.71 6.14
CA MET A 84 14.39 6.65 5.16
C MET A 84 15.01 6.99 3.81
N GLU A 85 15.03 6.02 2.92
CA GLU A 85 15.43 6.16 1.53
C GLU A 85 14.68 7.30 0.85
N LEU A 86 15.39 8.08 0.02
CA LEU A 86 14.78 9.00 -0.91
C LEU A 86 14.55 8.26 -2.23
N ILE A 87 13.30 7.99 -2.55
CA ILE A 87 12.96 7.40 -3.84
C ILE A 87 13.15 8.45 -4.93
N THR A 88 13.95 8.12 -5.94
CA THR A 88 14.29 9.02 -7.05
C THR A 88 13.90 8.43 -8.39
N ASP A 89 13.63 9.29 -9.36
CA ASP A 89 13.50 8.92 -10.76
C ASP A 89 14.86 8.60 -11.41
N ALA A 90 14.86 8.28 -12.71
CA ALA A 90 16.06 7.92 -13.45
C ALA A 90 17.09 9.06 -13.54
N ASP A 91 16.65 10.31 -13.41
CA ASP A 91 17.49 11.51 -13.45
C ASP A 91 18.00 11.92 -12.05
N GLY A 92 17.64 11.19 -11.00
CA GLY A 92 18.03 11.45 -9.61
C GLY A 92 17.19 12.53 -8.91
N TYR A 93 16.10 12.99 -9.51
CA TYR A 93 15.12 13.84 -8.84
C TYR A 93 14.17 12.99 -7.98
N VAL A 94 13.48 13.64 -7.05
CA VAL A 94 12.46 12.96 -6.24
C VAL A 94 11.40 12.34 -7.15
N ALA A 95 11.15 11.04 -7.00
CA ALA A 95 10.15 10.34 -7.80
C ALA A 95 8.77 10.98 -7.62
N PRO A 96 8.02 11.21 -8.71
CA PRO A 96 6.67 11.79 -8.63
C PRO A 96 5.71 10.82 -7.96
N ARG A 97 4.62 11.36 -7.42
CA ARG A 97 3.49 10.55 -6.98
C ARG A 97 2.73 10.03 -8.20
N LEU A 98 2.05 8.92 -8.02
CA LEU A 98 1.13 8.39 -9.03
C LEU A 98 0.09 9.47 -9.43
N ALA A 99 -0.34 10.31 -8.48
CA ALA A 99 -1.24 11.44 -8.71
C ALA A 99 -0.69 12.54 -9.63
N ASP A 100 0.63 12.65 -9.73
CA ASP A 100 1.32 13.76 -10.42
C ASP A 100 1.79 13.37 -11.82
N ILE A 101 1.58 12.12 -12.25
CA ILE A 101 1.97 11.62 -13.56
C ILE A 101 0.77 11.48 -14.49
N SER A 102 1.00 11.74 -15.79
CA SER A 102 0.07 11.36 -16.86
C SER A 102 0.47 10.00 -17.39
N MET A 103 -0.50 9.11 -17.59
CA MET A 103 -0.27 7.74 -18.03
C MET A 103 -1.04 7.42 -19.30
N THR A 104 -0.49 6.57 -20.14
CA THR A 104 -1.27 5.84 -21.16
C THR A 104 -2.16 4.80 -20.48
N SER A 105 -3.13 4.24 -21.22
CA SER A 105 -3.97 3.15 -20.71
C SER A 105 -3.12 1.93 -20.31
N GLU A 106 -2.10 1.59 -21.09
CA GLU A 106 -1.20 0.47 -20.82
C GLU A 106 -0.39 0.69 -19.52
N GLU A 107 0.19 1.88 -19.34
CA GLU A 107 0.92 2.23 -18.12
C GLU A 107 0.00 2.21 -16.89
N ALA A 108 -1.24 2.67 -17.03
CA ALA A 108 -2.22 2.63 -15.94
C ALA A 108 -2.57 1.19 -15.55
N ILE A 109 -2.71 0.29 -16.51
CA ILE A 109 -2.96 -1.14 -16.26
C ILE A 109 -1.75 -1.77 -15.56
N ILE A 110 -0.53 -1.52 -16.03
CA ILE A 110 0.71 -2.06 -15.43
C ILE A 110 0.85 -1.59 -13.99
N ASN A 111 0.72 -0.28 -13.74
CA ASN A 111 0.81 0.29 -12.39
C ASN A 111 -0.29 -0.27 -11.47
N HIS A 112 -1.53 -0.36 -11.97
CA HIS A 112 -2.65 -0.92 -11.23
C HIS A 112 -2.38 -2.37 -10.80
N VAL A 113 -2.01 -3.24 -11.75
CA VAL A 113 -1.72 -4.67 -11.47
C VAL A 113 -0.61 -4.81 -10.44
N THR A 114 0.47 -4.02 -10.57
CA THR A 114 1.59 -4.02 -9.62
C THR A 114 1.15 -3.57 -8.22
N ILE A 115 0.36 -2.49 -8.12
CA ILE A 115 -0.12 -2.00 -6.83
C ILE A 115 -1.07 -3.01 -6.18
N ILE A 116 -1.97 -3.63 -6.95
CA ILE A 116 -2.89 -4.66 -6.44
C ILE A 116 -2.11 -5.90 -5.98
N ASP A 117 -1.04 -6.27 -6.66
CA ASP A 117 -0.15 -7.35 -6.21
C ASP A 117 0.55 -7.00 -4.88
N PHE A 118 1.01 -5.76 -4.71
CA PHE A 118 1.55 -5.29 -3.43
C PHE A 118 0.51 -5.34 -2.31
N VAL A 119 -0.72 -4.89 -2.58
CA VAL A 119 -1.83 -4.97 -1.60
C VAL A 119 -2.12 -6.43 -1.21
N LYS A 120 -2.09 -7.36 -2.17
CA LYS A 120 -2.21 -8.80 -1.92
C LYS A 120 -1.10 -9.31 -1.00
N LYS A 121 0.16 -8.99 -1.32
CA LYS A 121 1.32 -9.39 -0.51
C LYS A 121 1.29 -8.79 0.89
N MET A 122 0.85 -7.54 1.04
CA MET A 122 0.60 -6.94 2.35
C MET A 122 -0.45 -7.74 3.15
N LEU A 123 -1.56 -8.13 2.52
CA LEU A 123 -2.59 -8.91 3.17
C LEU A 123 -2.11 -10.33 3.53
N CYS A 124 -1.24 -10.95 2.72
CA CYS A 124 -0.62 -12.24 3.02
C CYS A 124 0.16 -12.23 4.35
N ILE A 125 0.80 -11.11 4.69
CA ILE A 125 1.48 -10.93 5.99
C ILE A 125 0.55 -10.37 7.08
N GLY A 126 -0.76 -10.31 6.83
CA GLY A 126 -1.77 -9.81 7.77
C GLY A 126 -1.83 -8.30 7.89
N MET A 127 -1.39 -7.53 6.89
CA MET A 127 -1.36 -6.07 6.92
C MET A 127 -2.32 -5.47 5.89
N VAL A 128 -3.03 -4.41 6.31
CA VAL A 128 -3.80 -3.52 5.42
C VAL A 128 -3.24 -2.11 5.57
N HIS A 129 -3.01 -1.40 4.45
CA HIS A 129 -2.44 -0.05 4.44
C HIS A 129 -3.31 0.95 5.21
N GLY A 130 -4.62 0.91 4.97
CA GLY A 130 -5.61 1.72 5.67
C GLY A 130 -5.77 3.15 5.15
N ASP A 131 -4.96 3.59 4.21
CA ASP A 131 -5.06 4.92 3.57
C ASP A 131 -4.41 4.96 2.19
N LEU A 132 -4.43 3.83 1.47
CA LEU A 132 -3.81 3.77 0.15
C LEU A 132 -4.62 4.59 -0.86
N SER A 133 -3.90 5.41 -1.61
CA SER A 133 -4.44 6.24 -2.70
C SER A 133 -3.30 6.63 -3.66
N GLU A 134 -3.64 7.25 -4.77
CA GLU A 134 -2.70 7.81 -5.75
C GLU A 134 -1.67 8.78 -5.15
N PHE A 135 -1.96 9.36 -3.99
CA PHE A 135 -1.05 10.27 -3.27
C PHE A 135 0.00 9.54 -2.43
N ASN A 136 -0.25 8.26 -2.09
CA ASN A 136 0.59 7.42 -1.24
C ASN A 136 1.32 6.34 -2.04
N VAL A 137 1.49 6.58 -3.34
CA VAL A 137 2.31 5.78 -4.25
C VAL A 137 3.24 6.71 -5.00
N LEU A 138 4.55 6.46 -4.95
CA LEU A 138 5.54 7.08 -5.84
C LEU A 138 5.75 6.17 -7.05
N VAL A 139 6.21 6.74 -8.17
CA VAL A 139 6.56 5.97 -9.36
C VAL A 139 7.96 6.34 -9.79
N ASP A 140 8.87 5.38 -9.73
CA ASP A 140 10.25 5.50 -10.25
C ASP A 140 10.42 4.71 -11.56
N ALA A 141 11.65 4.60 -12.04
CA ALA A 141 11.98 3.86 -13.26
C ALA A 141 11.64 2.36 -13.18
N ASN A 142 11.51 1.81 -11.96
CA ASN A 142 11.21 0.40 -11.71
C ASN A 142 9.73 0.16 -11.34
N GLY A 143 8.90 1.21 -11.38
CA GLY A 143 7.46 1.15 -11.12
C GLY A 143 7.02 1.71 -9.76
N PRO A 144 5.85 1.31 -9.27
CA PRO A 144 5.25 1.81 -8.03
C PRO A 144 6.06 1.52 -6.77
N VAL A 145 6.06 2.47 -5.83
CA VAL A 145 6.62 2.35 -4.46
C VAL A 145 5.57 2.85 -3.48
N ILE A 146 5.14 2.03 -2.54
CA ILE A 146 4.14 2.40 -1.52
C ILE A 146 4.81 3.20 -0.41
N ILE A 147 4.19 4.31 -0.02
CA ILE A 147 4.66 5.20 1.05
C ILE A 147 3.52 5.53 2.03
N ASP A 148 3.88 6.11 3.18
CA ASP A 148 2.93 6.66 4.17
C ASP A 148 2.07 5.61 4.89
N LEU A 149 2.72 4.74 5.67
CA LEU A 149 2.14 3.59 6.38
C LEU A 149 1.72 3.82 7.85
N PRO A 150 1.57 5.06 8.39
CA PRO A 150 1.22 5.23 9.81
C PRO A 150 -0.18 4.74 10.16
N GLN A 151 -1.03 4.55 9.14
CA GLN A 151 -2.40 4.05 9.27
C GLN A 151 -2.52 2.54 9.05
N ALA A 152 -1.41 1.86 8.75
CA ALA A 152 -1.42 0.41 8.56
C ALA A 152 -1.95 -0.33 9.79
N VAL A 153 -2.81 -1.32 9.56
CA VAL A 153 -3.48 -2.09 10.59
C VAL A 153 -3.25 -3.59 10.40
N ASP A 154 -3.34 -4.33 11.51
CA ASP A 154 -3.38 -5.79 11.49
C ASP A 154 -4.77 -6.25 11.00
N ALA A 155 -4.80 -7.01 9.90
CA ALA A 155 -6.02 -7.48 9.27
C ALA A 155 -6.85 -8.40 10.17
N SER A 156 -6.21 -9.13 11.08
CA SER A 156 -6.88 -10.06 11.99
C SER A 156 -7.38 -9.40 13.27
N ALA A 157 -6.76 -8.30 13.68
CA ALA A 157 -7.03 -7.64 14.96
C ALA A 157 -7.93 -6.40 14.84
N ASN A 158 -8.16 -5.90 13.63
CA ASN A 158 -8.98 -4.70 13.39
C ASN A 158 -10.28 -5.07 12.69
N ASN A 159 -11.43 -4.81 13.33
CA ASN A 159 -12.76 -5.14 12.79
C ASN A 159 -13.12 -4.34 11.51
N HIS A 160 -12.42 -3.23 11.24
CA HIS A 160 -12.63 -2.40 10.05
C HIS A 160 -11.62 -2.69 8.92
N ALA A 161 -10.73 -3.67 9.09
CA ALA A 161 -9.66 -3.95 8.12
C ALA A 161 -10.21 -4.29 6.73
N GLN A 162 -11.32 -5.03 6.64
CA GLN A 162 -11.98 -5.34 5.36
C GLN A 162 -12.47 -4.07 4.66
N GLU A 163 -13.15 -3.19 5.38
CA GLU A 163 -13.66 -1.93 4.82
C GLU A 163 -12.52 -1.04 4.34
N MET A 164 -11.40 -1.01 5.10
CA MET A 164 -10.19 -0.28 4.73
C MET A 164 -9.57 -0.85 3.46
N LEU A 165 -9.39 -2.18 3.36
CA LEU A 165 -8.87 -2.84 2.17
C LEU A 165 -9.72 -2.54 0.93
N VAL A 166 -11.05 -2.66 1.05
CA VAL A 166 -11.98 -2.36 -0.06
C VAL A 166 -11.88 -0.90 -0.49
N ARG A 167 -11.75 0.02 0.45
CA ARG A 167 -11.58 1.45 0.17
C ARG A 167 -10.24 1.72 -0.53
N ASP A 168 -9.17 1.16 -0.03
CA ASP A 168 -7.82 1.32 -0.55
C ASP A 168 -7.73 0.86 -2.01
N VAL A 169 -8.20 -0.35 -2.30
CA VAL A 169 -8.27 -0.88 -3.67
C VAL A 169 -9.17 -0.04 -4.56
N ARG A 170 -10.34 0.39 -4.06
CA ARG A 170 -11.25 1.24 -4.82
C ARG A 170 -10.62 2.59 -5.18
N ASN A 171 -9.81 3.19 -4.31
CA ASN A 171 -9.11 4.44 -4.61
C ASN A 171 -8.17 4.24 -5.80
N ILE A 172 -7.40 3.17 -5.82
CA ILE A 172 -6.49 2.84 -6.92
C ILE A 172 -7.27 2.53 -8.20
N ASN A 173 -8.36 1.72 -8.12
CA ASN A 173 -9.22 1.44 -9.27
C ASN A 173 -9.79 2.73 -9.88
N ASN A 174 -10.30 3.64 -9.04
CA ASN A 174 -10.88 4.89 -9.49
C ASN A 174 -9.84 5.81 -10.14
N TYR A 175 -8.63 5.86 -9.61
CA TYR A 175 -7.58 6.68 -10.19
C TYR A 175 -7.09 6.10 -11.53
N CYS A 176 -6.67 4.85 -11.55
CA CYS A 176 -6.20 4.19 -12.78
C CYS A 176 -7.31 4.07 -13.83
N GLY A 177 -8.57 3.91 -13.40
CA GLY A 177 -9.74 3.85 -14.25
C GLY A 177 -10.05 5.13 -15.02
N GLN A 178 -9.43 6.26 -14.67
CA GLN A 178 -9.50 7.48 -15.49
C GLN A 178 -8.74 7.33 -16.82
N PHE A 179 -7.73 6.47 -16.85
CA PHE A 179 -6.87 6.19 -18.01
C PHE A 179 -7.25 4.87 -18.69
N ALA A 180 -7.75 3.90 -17.92
CA ALA A 180 -8.16 2.56 -18.35
C ALA A 180 -9.51 2.20 -17.69
N PRO A 181 -10.66 2.54 -18.32
CA PRO A 181 -12.01 2.41 -17.73
C PRO A 181 -12.39 1.01 -17.29
N GLU A 182 -11.80 -0.03 -17.87
CA GLU A 182 -11.99 -1.44 -17.48
C GLU A 182 -11.61 -1.72 -16.04
N LEU A 183 -10.70 -0.94 -15.45
CA LEU A 183 -10.23 -1.09 -14.08
C LEU A 183 -11.25 -0.64 -13.02
N LEU A 184 -12.25 0.15 -13.41
CA LEU A 184 -13.27 0.67 -12.49
C LEU A 184 -14.10 -0.43 -11.82
N ASN A 185 -14.32 -1.55 -12.51
CA ASN A 185 -15.12 -2.68 -12.04
C ASN A 185 -14.30 -3.76 -11.34
N ASN A 186 -13.00 -3.53 -11.09
CA ASN A 186 -12.15 -4.51 -10.44
C ASN A 186 -12.58 -4.73 -8.97
N ARG A 187 -12.83 -5.98 -8.59
CA ARG A 187 -13.29 -6.40 -7.26
C ARG A 187 -12.28 -7.27 -6.50
N SER A 188 -11.01 -7.19 -6.85
CA SER A 188 -9.94 -7.98 -6.24
C SER A 188 -9.87 -7.86 -4.72
N ALA A 189 -10.29 -6.72 -4.13
CA ALA A 189 -10.33 -6.57 -2.68
C ALA A 189 -11.25 -7.58 -1.98
N HIS A 190 -12.43 -7.83 -2.53
CA HIS A 190 -13.38 -8.80 -1.97
C HIS A 190 -12.87 -10.23 -2.14
N GLU A 191 -12.28 -10.53 -3.29
CA GLU A 191 -11.65 -11.81 -3.58
C GLU A 191 -10.50 -12.08 -2.61
N MET A 192 -9.56 -11.14 -2.47
CA MET A 192 -8.45 -11.24 -1.52
C MET A 192 -8.93 -11.46 -0.10
N TRP A 193 -9.93 -10.70 0.35
CA TRP A 193 -10.45 -10.81 1.71
C TRP A 193 -11.13 -12.17 1.96
N ALA A 194 -11.89 -12.68 1.00
CA ALA A 194 -12.52 -13.98 1.10
C ALA A 194 -11.48 -15.12 1.20
N LEU A 195 -10.44 -15.06 0.35
CA LEU A 195 -9.34 -16.03 0.37
C LEU A 195 -8.51 -15.93 1.67
N TYR A 196 -8.25 -14.71 2.15
CA TYR A 196 -7.57 -14.47 3.43
C TYR A 196 -8.32 -15.09 4.61
N GLY A 197 -9.64 -14.87 4.69
CA GLY A 197 -10.50 -15.44 5.73
C GLY A 197 -10.54 -16.97 5.71
N GLN A 198 -10.28 -17.59 4.57
CA GLN A 198 -10.20 -19.05 4.39
C GLN A 198 -8.78 -19.59 4.53
N SER A 199 -7.78 -18.74 4.82
CA SER A 199 -6.35 -19.09 4.83
C SER A 199 -5.86 -19.68 3.49
N GLN A 200 -6.42 -19.19 2.39
CA GLN A 200 -6.13 -19.63 1.01
C GLN A 200 -5.49 -18.51 0.16
N LEU A 201 -5.19 -17.36 0.76
CA LEU A 201 -4.47 -16.28 0.08
C LEU A 201 -2.97 -16.49 0.23
N TYR A 202 -2.28 -16.61 -0.90
CA TYR A 202 -0.82 -16.72 -1.01
C TYR A 202 -0.29 -15.65 -1.97
N GLU A 203 1.00 -15.38 -1.93
CA GLU A 203 1.63 -14.37 -2.79
C GLU A 203 1.47 -14.65 -4.28
N ASP A 204 1.48 -15.93 -4.67
CA ASP A 204 1.30 -16.43 -6.03
C ASP A 204 -0.17 -16.67 -6.41
N THR A 205 -1.14 -16.42 -5.50
CA THR A 205 -2.56 -16.59 -5.80
C THR A 205 -2.98 -15.64 -6.94
N PRO A 206 -3.47 -16.16 -8.07
CA PRO A 206 -3.98 -15.33 -9.15
C PRO A 206 -5.29 -14.68 -8.71
N LEU A 207 -5.40 -13.36 -8.90
CA LEU A 207 -6.63 -12.62 -8.67
C LEU A 207 -7.35 -12.44 -10.00
N ILE A 208 -8.62 -12.79 -10.02
CA ILE A 208 -9.47 -12.66 -11.22
C ILE A 208 -10.03 -11.24 -11.31
N GLY A 209 -10.19 -10.56 -10.16
CA GLY A 209 -10.75 -9.21 -10.07
C GLY A 209 -12.24 -9.11 -10.40
N ILE A 210 -12.90 -10.27 -10.60
CA ILE A 210 -14.31 -10.40 -10.98
C ILE A 210 -15.03 -11.15 -9.86
N HIS A 211 -16.23 -10.68 -9.48
CA HIS A 211 -17.05 -11.38 -8.49
C HIS A 211 -17.64 -12.66 -9.09
N PRO A 212 -17.72 -13.79 -8.33
CA PRO A 212 -18.32 -15.04 -8.85
C PRO A 212 -19.75 -14.89 -9.42
N GLU A 213 -20.48 -13.87 -8.99
CA GLU A 213 -21.82 -13.56 -9.52
C GLU A 213 -21.80 -12.89 -10.90
N ASP A 214 -20.67 -12.32 -11.33
CA ASP A 214 -20.52 -11.65 -12.63
C ASP A 214 -20.09 -12.62 -13.75
N THR A 215 -19.79 -13.88 -13.43
CA THR A 215 -19.24 -14.88 -14.37
C THR A 215 -20.21 -15.37 -15.44
N HIS A 216 -21.40 -14.78 -15.55
CA HIS A 216 -22.36 -15.20 -16.57
C HIS A 216 -22.11 -14.64 -17.98
N GLN A 217 -21.13 -13.74 -18.21
CA GLN A 217 -20.93 -13.16 -19.57
C GLN A 217 -19.51 -12.77 -20.01
N ALA A 218 -18.43 -13.07 -19.33
CA ALA A 218 -17.09 -12.75 -19.82
C ALA A 218 -16.15 -13.96 -19.83
N ASP A 219 -15.45 -14.14 -20.93
CA ASP A 219 -14.37 -15.13 -21.05
C ASP A 219 -13.14 -14.62 -20.27
N VAL A 220 -13.15 -14.90 -18.97
CA VAL A 220 -12.14 -14.47 -18.01
C VAL A 220 -10.75 -15.01 -18.36
N GLY A 221 -10.69 -16.17 -19.03
CA GLY A 221 -9.43 -16.79 -19.48
C GLY A 221 -8.68 -15.91 -20.49
N ALA A 222 -9.41 -15.22 -21.36
CA ALA A 222 -8.82 -14.34 -22.37
C ALA A 222 -8.18 -13.10 -21.73
N VAL A 223 -8.86 -12.45 -20.78
CA VAL A 223 -8.37 -11.23 -20.11
C VAL A 223 -7.14 -11.52 -19.24
N VAL A 224 -7.15 -12.59 -18.47
CA VAL A 224 -5.99 -13.01 -17.65
C VAL A 224 -4.80 -13.39 -18.53
N SER A 225 -5.03 -14.08 -19.65
CA SER A 225 -3.99 -14.43 -20.62
C SER A 225 -3.38 -13.19 -21.28
N GLU A 226 -4.19 -12.17 -21.57
CA GLU A 226 -3.73 -10.92 -22.17
C GLU A 226 -2.88 -10.11 -21.18
N ILE A 227 -3.31 -9.98 -19.93
CA ILE A 227 -2.54 -9.33 -18.86
C ILE A 227 -1.21 -10.04 -18.62
N GLN A 228 -1.20 -11.37 -18.56
CA GLN A 228 0.03 -12.15 -18.39
C GLN A 228 0.98 -12.02 -19.59
N SER A 229 0.44 -11.88 -20.81
CA SER A 229 1.26 -11.68 -22.00
C SER A 229 1.94 -10.31 -22.00
N VAL A 230 1.24 -9.26 -21.57
CA VAL A 230 1.79 -7.89 -21.45
C VAL A 230 2.88 -7.84 -20.38
N LEU A 231 2.67 -8.45 -19.23
CA LEU A 231 3.69 -8.52 -18.17
C LEU A 231 4.94 -9.32 -18.62
N ALA A 232 4.76 -10.40 -19.36
CA ALA A 232 5.87 -11.20 -19.88
C ALA A 232 6.66 -10.47 -21.00
N GLU A 233 5.99 -9.64 -21.81
CA GLU A 233 6.66 -8.80 -22.81
C GLU A 233 7.46 -7.67 -22.15
N GLU A 234 6.92 -7.05 -21.12
CA GLU A 234 7.62 -6.00 -20.39
C GLU A 234 8.84 -6.52 -19.63
N ALA A 235 8.72 -7.70 -18.99
CA ALA A 235 9.87 -8.36 -18.36
C ALA A 235 10.98 -8.70 -19.38
N LYS A 236 10.62 -9.14 -20.60
CA LYS A 236 11.58 -9.37 -21.69
C LYS A 236 12.21 -8.07 -22.20
N ARG A 237 11.46 -6.98 -22.21
CA ARG A 237 11.95 -5.68 -22.62
C ARG A 237 12.97 -5.14 -21.62
N GLN A 238 12.69 -5.26 -20.33
CA GLN A 238 13.63 -4.88 -19.26
C GLN A 238 14.90 -5.73 -19.29
N GLN A 239 14.79 -7.05 -19.50
CA GLN A 239 15.98 -7.90 -19.66
C GLN A 239 16.86 -7.50 -20.84
N ARG A 240 16.27 -7.15 -21.99
CA ARG A 240 17.05 -6.68 -23.17
C ARG A 240 17.73 -5.33 -22.95
N LEU A 241 17.12 -4.44 -22.16
CA LEU A 241 17.74 -3.16 -21.80
C LEU A 241 18.95 -3.38 -20.89
N ASN A 242 18.84 -4.26 -19.90
CA ASN A 242 19.94 -4.60 -19.00
C ASN A 242 21.09 -5.34 -19.73
N GLU A 243 20.78 -6.19 -20.72
CA GLU A 243 21.80 -6.88 -21.55
C GLU A 243 22.48 -5.97 -22.60
N SER A 244 21.95 -4.78 -22.85
CA SER A 244 22.54 -3.80 -23.80
C SER A 244 23.44 -2.77 -23.12
N GLU A 245 23.52 -2.78 -21.79
CA GLU A 245 24.40 -1.89 -20.98
C GLU A 245 25.68 -2.57 -20.48
N ASP A 246 25.87 -3.89 -20.76
CA ASP A 246 27.12 -4.64 -20.57
C ASP A 246 27.92 -4.77 -21.92
#